data_5cfb77fd497ca24e719d6d1f4386f7d9
#
_entry.id   5cfb77fd497ca24e719d6d1f4386f7d9
#
_cell.length_a   1.000
_cell.length_b   1.000
_cell.length_c   1.000
_cell.angle_alpha   90.00
_cell.angle_beta   90.00
_cell.angle_gamma   90.00
#
_symmetry.space_group_name_H-M   'P 1'
#
loop_
_entity.id
_entity.type
_entity.pdbx_description
1 polymer ?
#
loop_
_entity_poly.entity_id
_entity_poly.type
_entity_poly.pdbx_seq_one_letter_code
_entity_poly.pdbx_strand_id
1 'polypeptide(L)'
;MHENTTKTLLRDCAATRIPSGEAITLPKDSPVFITQALGGSYTVSTNQGLARIADADADALGLEPATPPPAAAAAADHSGPVEDKAVWDQLRTCYDPEIPVNIVDLGLVYDCIITPRDGQGAMVDVKMTLTAPGCGMGPTIAAEAKSKVLSVPGVGDADVQLVWDPPWNQAMISEVGKMKLGLI
;
A
#
# COMPACT_ATOMS: atom_id res chain seq x y z
N MET A 1 0.79 -6.82 -19.76
CA MET A 1 1.00 -8.29 -19.74
C MET A 1 1.66 -8.58 -18.42
N HIS A 2 0.91 -9.10 -17.46
CA HIS A 2 1.49 -9.50 -16.18
C HIS A 2 2.15 -10.86 -16.43
N GLU A 3 3.48 -10.89 -16.42
CA GLU A 3 4.20 -12.14 -16.46
C GLU A 3 3.94 -12.90 -15.16
N ASN A 4 3.09 -13.89 -15.25
CA ASN A 4 2.92 -14.94 -14.25
C ASN A 4 4.25 -15.70 -14.10
N THR A 5 5.14 -15.15 -13.28
CA THR A 5 6.49 -15.68 -13.14
C THR A 5 6.63 -16.46 -11.84
N THR A 6 6.88 -17.76 -11.96
CA THR A 6 7.30 -18.57 -10.82
C THR A 6 8.71 -18.14 -10.42
N LYS A 7 8.91 -17.80 -9.17
CA LYS A 7 10.20 -17.44 -8.58
C LYS A 7 10.52 -18.37 -7.43
N THR A 8 11.80 -18.50 -7.11
CA THR A 8 12.26 -19.18 -5.91
C THR A 8 12.89 -18.14 -4.99
N LEU A 9 12.52 -18.15 -3.72
CA LEU A 9 13.06 -17.18 -2.78
C LEU A 9 14.56 -17.37 -2.58
N LEU A 10 15.31 -16.30 -2.69
CA LEU A 10 16.77 -16.30 -2.54
C LEU A 10 17.22 -16.27 -1.09
N ARG A 11 16.36 -15.87 -0.18
CA ARG A 11 16.56 -15.86 1.28
C ARG A 11 15.22 -16.02 2.00
N ASP A 12 15.27 -16.22 3.32
CA ASP A 12 14.08 -16.12 4.15
C ASP A 12 13.47 -14.73 4.01
N CYS A 13 12.17 -14.65 3.83
CA CYS A 13 11.44 -13.44 3.52
C CYS A 13 10.26 -13.24 4.47
N ALA A 14 10.19 -12.07 5.09
CA ALA A 14 9.02 -11.66 5.83
C ALA A 14 7.87 -11.39 4.86
N ALA A 15 6.69 -11.89 5.17
CA ALA A 15 5.50 -11.70 4.38
C ALA A 15 4.26 -11.59 5.25
N THR A 16 3.18 -11.06 4.69
CA THR A 16 1.89 -10.97 5.38
C THR A 16 0.88 -11.86 4.65
N ARG A 17 0.28 -12.80 5.37
CA ARG A 17 -0.73 -13.70 4.81
C ARG A 17 -2.01 -12.93 4.44
N ILE A 18 -2.55 -13.23 3.28
CA ILE A 18 -3.81 -12.67 2.79
C ILE A 18 -4.91 -13.75 2.92
N PRO A 19 -6.10 -13.42 3.42
CA PRO A 19 -6.59 -12.13 3.91
C PRO A 19 -6.43 -11.90 5.42
N SER A 20 -5.76 -12.81 6.14
CA SER A 20 -5.73 -12.78 7.62
C SER A 20 -4.91 -11.63 8.21
N GLY A 21 -3.96 -11.06 7.44
CA GLY A 21 -3.03 -10.05 7.95
C GLY A 21 -1.94 -10.61 8.88
N GLU A 22 -1.82 -11.93 8.98
CA GLU A 22 -0.85 -12.59 9.83
C GLU A 22 0.57 -12.45 9.27
N ALA A 23 1.51 -12.03 10.10
CA ALA A 23 2.92 -12.00 9.73
C ALA A 23 3.48 -13.43 9.68
N ILE A 24 4.05 -13.78 8.54
CA ILE A 24 4.67 -15.09 8.30
C ILE A 24 6.08 -14.92 7.76
N THR A 25 6.89 -15.95 7.87
CA THR A 25 8.19 -16.01 7.21
C THR A 25 8.15 -17.11 6.16
N LEU A 26 8.43 -16.74 4.93
CA LEU A 26 8.58 -17.68 3.82
C LEU A 26 10.05 -18.13 3.77
N PRO A 27 10.35 -19.43 3.89
CA PRO A 27 11.72 -19.90 3.90
C PRO A 27 12.42 -19.68 2.56
N LYS A 28 13.75 -19.55 2.59
CA LYS A 28 14.60 -19.62 1.42
C LYS A 28 14.26 -20.87 0.59
N ASP A 29 14.48 -20.79 -0.71
CA ASP A 29 14.22 -21.85 -1.71
C ASP A 29 12.74 -22.24 -1.86
N SER A 30 11.81 -21.52 -1.20
CA SER A 30 10.37 -21.71 -1.42
C SER A 30 9.96 -21.25 -2.82
N PRO A 31 9.23 -22.09 -3.57
CA PRO A 31 8.63 -21.66 -4.82
C PRO A 31 7.44 -20.75 -4.55
N VAL A 32 7.43 -19.60 -5.19
CA VAL A 32 6.36 -18.61 -5.11
C VAL A 32 5.95 -18.19 -6.51
N PHE A 33 4.67 -17.90 -6.70
CA PHE A 33 4.12 -17.45 -7.95
C PHE A 33 3.60 -16.02 -7.78
N ILE A 34 4.22 -15.05 -8.48
CA ILE A 34 3.82 -13.66 -8.40
C ILE A 34 2.50 -13.50 -9.15
N THR A 35 1.44 -13.17 -8.41
CA THR A 35 0.09 -12.92 -8.94
C THR A 35 -0.15 -11.44 -9.21
N GLN A 36 0.51 -10.58 -8.45
CA GLN A 36 0.37 -9.13 -8.57
C GLN A 36 1.65 -8.43 -8.11
N ALA A 37 2.05 -7.40 -8.85
CA ALA A 37 3.16 -6.51 -8.51
C ALA A 37 2.69 -5.07 -8.71
N LEU A 38 2.16 -4.43 -7.67
CA LEU A 38 1.57 -3.10 -7.71
C LEU A 38 1.90 -2.33 -6.43
N GLY A 39 2.11 -1.03 -6.58
CA GLY A 39 2.22 -0.09 -5.45
C GLY A 39 3.42 -0.30 -4.54
N GLY A 40 4.49 -0.95 -5.00
CA GLY A 40 5.65 -1.25 -4.16
C GLY A 40 5.40 -2.45 -3.23
N SER A 41 4.67 -3.44 -3.69
CA SER A 41 4.52 -4.73 -3.02
C SER A 41 4.21 -5.84 -4.02
N TYR A 42 4.48 -7.06 -3.62
CA TYR A 42 4.28 -8.27 -4.43
C TYR A 42 3.29 -9.20 -3.73
N THR A 43 2.18 -9.49 -4.39
CA THR A 43 1.30 -10.58 -3.95
C THR A 43 1.76 -11.86 -4.60
N VAL A 44 2.05 -12.86 -3.78
CA VAL A 44 2.55 -14.15 -4.23
C VAL A 44 1.63 -15.27 -3.76
N SER A 45 1.41 -16.25 -4.63
CA SER A 45 0.79 -17.52 -4.27
C SER A 45 1.88 -18.48 -3.80
N THR A 46 1.65 -19.07 -2.64
CA THR A 46 2.54 -20.05 -2.01
C THR A 46 1.79 -21.34 -1.74
N ASN A 47 2.49 -22.38 -1.28
CA ASN A 47 1.86 -23.64 -0.82
C ASN A 47 0.97 -23.44 0.43
N GLN A 48 1.06 -22.28 1.12
CA GLN A 48 0.28 -21.93 2.31
C GLN A 48 -0.82 -20.90 2.02
N GLY A 49 -1.05 -20.54 0.76
CA GLY A 49 -2.02 -19.55 0.32
C GLY A 49 -1.36 -18.27 -0.22
N LEU A 50 -2.13 -17.20 -0.29
CA LEU A 50 -1.64 -15.91 -0.75
C LEU A 50 -0.87 -15.19 0.35
N ALA A 51 0.23 -14.56 -0.02
CA ALA A 51 1.02 -13.73 0.86
C ALA A 51 1.47 -12.45 0.15
N ARG A 52 1.65 -11.39 0.91
CA ARG A 52 2.16 -10.11 0.46
C ARG A 52 3.60 -9.93 0.94
N ILE A 53 4.49 -9.63 0.01
CA ILE A 53 5.90 -9.29 0.26
C ILE A 53 6.06 -7.79 -0.02
N ALA A 54 6.69 -7.08 0.91
CA ALA A 54 6.97 -5.65 0.74
C ALA A 54 8.08 -5.42 -0.30
N ASP A 55 8.06 -4.25 -0.94
CA ASP A 55 9.09 -3.87 -1.92
C ASP A 55 10.51 -3.86 -1.33
N ALA A 56 10.64 -3.55 -0.04
CA ALA A 56 11.90 -3.63 0.68
C ALA A 56 12.53 -5.03 0.69
N ASP A 57 11.72 -6.08 0.48
CA ASP A 57 12.12 -7.48 0.39
C ASP A 57 12.09 -8.02 -1.06
N ALA A 58 12.02 -7.15 -2.06
CA ALA A 58 12.01 -7.53 -3.47
C ALA A 58 13.25 -8.35 -3.87
N ASP A 59 14.38 -8.11 -3.21
CA ASP A 59 15.63 -8.86 -3.39
C ASP A 59 15.44 -10.36 -3.09
N ALA A 60 14.56 -10.73 -2.16
CA ALA A 60 14.24 -12.12 -1.89
C ALA A 60 13.58 -12.82 -3.10
N LEU A 61 12.89 -12.04 -3.95
CA LEU A 61 12.30 -12.51 -5.22
C LEU A 61 13.28 -12.41 -6.41
N GLY A 62 14.52 -11.92 -6.18
CA GLY A 62 15.46 -11.61 -7.24
C GLY A 62 15.02 -10.43 -8.10
N LEU A 63 14.32 -9.46 -7.51
CA LEU A 63 13.87 -8.23 -8.14
C LEU A 63 14.56 -7.04 -7.47
N GLU A 64 14.75 -5.97 -8.22
CA GLU A 64 15.22 -4.70 -7.63
C GLU A 64 14.04 -3.98 -6.98
N PRO A 65 14.20 -3.41 -5.76
CA PRO A 65 13.16 -2.60 -5.13
C PRO A 65 12.79 -1.42 -6.02
N ALA A 66 11.50 -1.27 -6.30
CA ALA A 66 11.00 -0.16 -7.11
C ALA A 66 10.96 1.16 -6.33
N THR A 67 10.95 1.08 -5.00
CA THR A 67 10.88 2.22 -4.09
C THR A 67 12.17 2.30 -3.26
N PRO A 68 12.78 3.47 -3.09
CA PRO A 68 13.90 3.61 -2.18
C PRO A 68 13.49 3.20 -0.75
N PRO A 69 14.39 2.53 0.01
CA PRO A 69 14.08 2.07 1.35
C PRO A 69 13.65 3.23 2.27
N PRO A 70 12.82 2.97 3.29
CA PRO A 70 12.28 4.00 4.19
C PRO A 70 13.33 4.91 4.85
N ALA A 71 14.59 4.44 4.95
CA ALA A 71 15.71 5.24 5.45
C ALA A 71 16.06 6.41 4.51
N ALA A 72 15.74 6.35 3.22
CA ALA A 72 15.93 7.46 2.30
C ALA A 72 14.81 8.51 2.41
N ALA A 73 13.63 8.12 2.89
CA ALA A 73 12.52 9.04 3.16
C ALA A 73 12.78 9.94 4.38
N ALA A 74 13.62 9.50 5.32
CA ALA A 74 14.01 10.30 6.49
C ALA A 74 14.88 11.52 6.14
N ALA A 75 15.35 11.64 4.90
CA ALA A 75 16.12 12.79 4.40
C ALA A 75 15.28 13.72 3.49
N ALA A 76 13.95 13.55 3.46
CA ALA A 76 13.09 14.45 2.72
C ALA A 76 13.19 15.85 3.34
N ASP A 77 13.44 16.84 2.50
CA ASP A 77 13.47 18.24 2.92
C ASP A 77 12.02 18.64 3.33
N HIS A 78 11.82 18.83 4.63
CA HIS A 78 10.51 19.21 5.20
C HIS A 78 10.25 20.72 5.12
N SER A 79 11.08 21.49 4.41
CA SER A 79 11.06 22.96 4.41
C SER A 79 10.09 23.59 3.39
N GLY A 80 9.40 22.82 2.56
CA GLY A 80 8.46 23.31 1.54
C GLY A 80 6.99 23.12 1.88
N PRO A 81 6.07 23.88 1.23
CA PRO A 81 4.65 23.62 1.33
C PRO A 81 4.32 22.27 0.72
N VAL A 82 3.51 21.48 1.41
CA VAL A 82 3.03 20.20 0.89
C VAL A 82 1.95 20.46 -0.15
N GLU A 83 2.14 19.93 -1.34
CA GLU A 83 1.10 19.95 -2.37
C GLU A 83 0.08 18.83 -2.11
N ASP A 84 -1.19 19.18 -1.99
CA ASP A 84 -2.31 18.25 -1.84
C ASP A 84 -2.25 17.14 -2.90
N LYS A 85 -2.01 17.53 -4.15
CA LYS A 85 -1.86 16.58 -5.26
C LYS A 85 -0.78 15.53 -5.02
N ALA A 86 0.36 15.90 -4.44
CA ALA A 86 1.46 14.96 -4.19
C ALA A 86 1.07 13.90 -3.16
N VAL A 87 0.30 14.26 -2.13
CA VAL A 87 -0.24 13.33 -1.14
C VAL A 87 -1.22 12.35 -1.80
N TRP A 88 -2.17 12.86 -2.60
CA TRP A 88 -3.12 12.03 -3.32
C TRP A 88 -2.45 11.10 -4.33
N ASP A 89 -1.41 11.55 -5.03
CA ASP A 89 -0.66 10.73 -5.98
C ASP A 89 0.07 9.58 -5.25
N GLN A 90 0.57 9.81 -4.05
CA GLN A 90 1.16 8.74 -3.22
C GLN A 90 0.09 7.76 -2.73
N LEU A 91 -1.06 8.22 -2.27
CA LEU A 91 -2.17 7.35 -1.88
C LEU A 91 -2.67 6.47 -3.04
N ARG A 92 -2.59 6.97 -4.30
CA ARG A 92 -2.91 6.17 -5.50
C ARG A 92 -1.87 5.08 -5.79
N THR A 93 -0.74 5.06 -5.13
CA THR A 93 0.23 3.96 -5.21
C THR A 93 -0.03 2.84 -4.20
N CYS A 94 -1.00 3.02 -3.29
CA CYS A 94 -1.44 1.99 -2.35
C CYS A 94 -2.55 1.17 -3.01
N TYR A 95 -2.42 -0.15 -2.98
CA TYR A 95 -3.38 -1.07 -3.60
C TYR A 95 -3.96 -2.02 -2.56
N ASP A 96 -5.21 -2.38 -2.76
CA ASP A 96 -5.81 -3.51 -2.04
C ASP A 96 -5.11 -4.80 -2.52
N PRO A 97 -4.74 -5.72 -1.62
CA PRO A 97 -4.01 -6.93 -2.00
C PRO A 97 -4.86 -7.93 -2.81
N GLU A 98 -6.16 -7.82 -2.76
CA GLU A 98 -7.10 -8.71 -3.46
C GLU A 98 -7.71 -8.06 -4.71
N ILE A 99 -7.70 -6.72 -4.79
CA ILE A 99 -8.35 -5.95 -5.85
C ILE A 99 -7.28 -5.13 -6.60
N PRO A 100 -7.09 -5.30 -7.91
CA PRO A 100 -6.04 -4.62 -8.68
C PRO A 100 -6.38 -3.15 -8.96
N VAL A 101 -6.91 -2.45 -7.95
CA VAL A 101 -7.25 -1.02 -7.99
C VAL A 101 -6.71 -0.36 -6.74
N ASN A 102 -6.20 0.85 -6.87
CA ASN A 102 -5.66 1.59 -5.72
C ASN A 102 -6.77 2.06 -4.77
N ILE A 103 -6.40 2.33 -3.53
CA ILE A 103 -7.34 2.68 -2.45
C ILE A 103 -8.14 3.97 -2.74
N VAL A 104 -7.60 4.89 -3.52
CA VAL A 104 -8.28 6.14 -3.90
C VAL A 104 -9.37 5.85 -4.94
N ASP A 105 -9.04 5.12 -6.00
CA ASP A 105 -10.00 4.74 -7.05
C ASP A 105 -11.05 3.75 -6.55
N LEU A 106 -10.75 2.96 -5.51
CA LEU A 106 -11.75 2.14 -4.81
C LEU A 106 -12.70 2.95 -3.93
N GLY A 107 -12.42 4.26 -3.71
CA GLY A 107 -13.22 5.09 -2.82
C GLY A 107 -13.05 4.73 -1.33
N LEU A 108 -11.88 4.19 -0.97
CA LEU A 108 -11.56 3.83 0.40
C LEU A 108 -11.02 5.02 1.21
N VAL A 109 -10.50 6.06 0.56
CA VAL A 109 -10.03 7.28 1.22
C VAL A 109 -11.19 8.27 1.29
N TYR A 110 -11.64 8.57 2.49
CA TYR A 110 -12.79 9.46 2.73
C TYR A 110 -12.37 10.91 2.93
N ASP A 111 -11.22 11.14 3.57
CA ASP A 111 -10.75 12.47 3.88
C ASP A 111 -9.21 12.49 3.95
N CYS A 112 -8.63 13.62 3.56
CA CYS A 112 -7.20 13.86 3.65
C CYS A 112 -6.98 15.34 3.98
N ILE A 113 -6.55 15.61 5.21
CA ILE A 113 -6.36 16.97 5.72
C ILE A 113 -4.87 17.22 5.91
N ILE A 114 -4.36 18.27 5.28
CA ILE A 114 -2.98 18.70 5.41
C ILE A 114 -2.93 19.93 6.30
N THR A 115 -2.30 19.80 7.45
CA THR A 115 -2.11 20.89 8.42
C THR A 115 -0.65 21.32 8.44
N PRO A 116 -0.31 22.51 7.93
CA PRO A 116 1.05 23.04 8.01
C PRO A 116 1.51 23.19 9.46
N ARG A 117 2.78 22.87 9.74
CA ARG A 117 3.42 23.07 11.04
C ARG A 117 4.74 23.79 10.85
N ASP A 118 4.94 24.87 11.58
CA ASP A 118 6.19 25.66 11.48
C ASP A 118 7.40 24.84 11.91
N GLY A 119 8.37 24.67 11.02
CA GLY A 119 9.67 24.05 11.29
C GLY A 119 9.66 22.51 11.49
N GLN A 120 8.50 21.85 11.38
CA GLN A 120 8.38 20.41 11.60
C GLN A 120 7.78 19.64 10.41
N GLY A 121 7.58 20.32 9.29
CA GLY A 121 6.81 19.76 8.17
C GLY A 121 5.30 19.67 8.47
N ALA A 122 4.49 19.42 7.45
CA ALA A 122 3.05 19.33 7.61
C ALA A 122 2.63 18.02 8.30
N MET A 123 1.54 18.09 9.04
CA MET A 123 0.79 16.92 9.49
C MET A 123 -0.26 16.55 8.45
N VAL A 124 -0.35 15.29 8.11
CA VAL A 124 -1.37 14.77 7.19
C VAL A 124 -2.25 13.77 7.90
N ASP A 125 -3.53 14.11 8.05
CA ASP A 125 -4.54 13.23 8.64
C ASP A 125 -5.36 12.59 7.53
N VAL A 126 -5.33 11.27 7.41
CA VAL A 126 -6.07 10.50 6.41
C VAL A 126 -7.13 9.65 7.11
N LYS A 127 -8.38 9.77 6.67
CA LYS A 127 -9.46 8.86 7.06
C LYS A 127 -9.74 7.90 5.91
N MET A 128 -9.62 6.64 6.17
CA MET A 128 -9.88 5.61 5.18
C MET A 128 -10.73 4.46 5.74
N THR A 129 -11.30 3.69 4.85
CA THR A 129 -12.07 2.50 5.18
C THR A 129 -11.57 1.29 4.40
N LEU A 130 -12.24 0.16 4.54
CA LEU A 130 -11.96 -1.08 3.82
C LEU A 130 -13.21 -1.58 3.13
N THR A 131 -13.03 -2.43 2.12
CA THR A 131 -14.15 -3.04 1.37
C THR A 131 -15.00 -3.98 2.24
N ALA A 132 -14.43 -4.50 3.32
CA ALA A 132 -15.16 -5.34 4.29
C ALA A 132 -14.70 -5.05 5.73
N PRO A 133 -15.66 -4.91 6.67
CA PRO A 133 -15.35 -4.85 8.10
C PRO A 133 -14.64 -6.13 8.56
N GLY A 134 -13.58 -5.99 9.36
CA GLY A 134 -12.84 -7.14 9.88
C GLY A 134 -11.81 -7.76 8.93
N CYS A 135 -11.51 -7.11 7.80
CA CYS A 135 -10.37 -7.50 6.97
C CYS A 135 -9.08 -7.38 7.78
N GLY A 136 -8.38 -8.50 7.97
CA GLY A 136 -7.12 -8.55 8.72
C GLY A 136 -6.01 -7.72 8.10
N MET A 137 -6.14 -7.34 6.83
CA MET A 137 -5.18 -6.50 6.10
C MET A 137 -5.32 -5.00 6.38
N GLY A 138 -6.38 -4.56 7.08
CA GLY A 138 -6.62 -3.15 7.36
C GLY A 138 -5.43 -2.40 7.96
N PRO A 139 -4.85 -2.89 9.07
CA PRO A 139 -3.68 -2.27 9.66
C PRO A 139 -2.47 -2.20 8.72
N THR A 140 -2.28 -3.21 7.88
CA THR A 140 -1.20 -3.28 6.89
C THR A 140 -1.37 -2.22 5.80
N ILE A 141 -2.59 -2.08 5.27
CA ILE A 141 -2.90 -1.08 4.23
C ILE A 141 -2.78 0.34 4.81
N ALA A 142 -3.26 0.56 6.04
CA ALA A 142 -3.13 1.84 6.72
C ALA A 142 -1.65 2.21 6.99
N ALA A 143 -0.84 1.25 7.42
CA ALA A 143 0.59 1.45 7.62
C ALA A 143 1.32 1.76 6.30
N GLU A 144 0.95 1.11 5.21
CA GLU A 144 1.49 1.42 3.89
C GLU A 144 1.10 2.83 3.43
N ALA A 145 -0.18 3.19 3.56
CA ALA A 145 -0.66 4.53 3.22
C ALA A 145 0.10 5.60 4.03
N LYS A 146 0.29 5.38 5.35
CA LYS A 146 1.09 6.25 6.20
C LYS A 146 2.54 6.38 5.69
N SER A 147 3.19 5.28 5.37
CA SER A 147 4.57 5.28 4.86
C SER A 147 4.69 6.06 3.55
N LYS A 148 3.73 5.88 2.63
CA LYS A 148 3.68 6.60 1.35
C LYS A 148 3.47 8.10 1.53
N VAL A 149 2.57 8.50 2.43
CA VAL A 149 2.34 9.91 2.76
C VAL A 149 3.57 10.54 3.38
N LEU A 150 4.26 9.85 4.29
CA LEU A 150 5.51 10.32 4.89
C LEU A 150 6.65 10.48 3.88
N SER A 151 6.60 9.82 2.72
CA SER A 151 7.59 10.00 1.66
C SER A 151 7.40 11.27 0.83
N VAL A 152 6.28 11.99 1.02
CA VAL A 152 6.02 13.25 0.32
C VAL A 152 6.89 14.36 0.90
N PRO A 153 7.66 15.09 0.07
CA PRO A 153 8.43 16.24 0.55
C PRO A 153 7.56 17.25 1.27
N GLY A 154 8.02 17.76 2.41
CA GLY A 154 7.28 18.71 3.23
C GLY A 154 6.38 18.07 4.30
N VAL A 155 6.08 16.79 4.22
CA VAL A 155 5.34 16.06 5.25
C VAL A 155 6.28 15.69 6.40
N GLY A 156 5.96 16.15 7.61
CA GLY A 156 6.73 15.84 8.82
C GLY A 156 6.13 14.69 9.63
N ASP A 157 4.82 14.52 9.55
CA ASP A 157 4.11 13.42 10.23
C ASP A 157 2.81 13.07 9.50
N ALA A 158 2.32 11.86 9.71
CA ALA A 158 1.06 11.40 9.13
C ALA A 158 0.30 10.50 10.11
N ASP A 159 -1.01 10.66 10.16
CA ASP A 159 -1.91 9.74 10.85
C ASP A 159 -2.92 9.16 9.86
N VAL A 160 -3.13 7.85 9.92
CA VAL A 160 -4.08 7.15 9.05
C VAL A 160 -5.05 6.38 9.92
N GLN A 161 -6.30 6.84 9.92
CA GLN A 161 -7.37 6.29 10.74
C GLN A 161 -8.30 5.42 9.91
N LEU A 162 -8.59 4.23 10.40
CA LEU A 162 -9.62 3.36 9.85
C LEU A 162 -10.98 3.77 10.43
N VAL A 163 -11.91 4.14 9.54
CA VAL A 163 -13.28 4.53 9.88
C VAL A 163 -14.28 3.60 9.18
N TRP A 164 -15.44 3.41 9.80
CA TRP A 164 -16.46 2.46 9.30
C TRP A 164 -17.79 3.14 9.01
N ASP A 165 -17.85 4.45 9.19
CA ASP A 165 -19.03 5.26 8.91
C ASP A 165 -18.64 6.45 8.00
N PRO A 166 -19.31 6.58 6.85
CA PRO A 166 -20.29 5.68 6.25
C PRO A 166 -19.71 4.33 5.82
N PRO A 167 -20.48 3.25 5.79
CA PRO A 167 -20.00 1.96 5.30
C PRO A 167 -19.67 2.04 3.80
N TRP A 168 -18.55 1.46 3.41
CA TRP A 168 -18.16 1.41 2.00
C TRP A 168 -19.17 0.60 1.15
N ASN A 169 -19.38 1.05 -0.07
CA ASN A 169 -20.15 0.33 -1.09
C ASN A 169 -19.55 0.57 -2.49
N GLN A 170 -19.92 -0.27 -3.44
CA GLN A 170 -19.38 -0.21 -4.81
C GLN A 170 -19.71 1.09 -5.57
N ALA A 171 -20.70 1.87 -5.14
CA ALA A 171 -21.00 3.15 -5.77
C ALA A 171 -19.90 4.20 -5.51
N MET A 172 -19.10 3.99 -4.47
CA MET A 172 -17.95 4.86 -4.10
C MET A 172 -16.73 4.67 -5.01
N ILE A 173 -16.69 3.59 -5.79
CA ILE A 173 -15.61 3.31 -6.75
C ILE A 173 -15.64 4.38 -7.84
N SER A 174 -14.49 4.99 -8.14
CA SER A 174 -14.36 5.95 -9.23
C SER A 174 -14.66 5.32 -10.59
N GLU A 175 -14.94 6.14 -11.59
CA GLU A 175 -15.14 5.65 -12.98
C GLU A 175 -13.90 4.88 -13.48
N VAL A 176 -12.70 5.38 -13.16
CA VAL A 176 -11.43 4.73 -13.49
C VAL A 176 -11.33 3.36 -12.81
N GLY A 177 -11.70 3.28 -11.52
CA GLY A 177 -11.75 2.02 -10.77
C GLY A 177 -12.75 1.04 -11.38
N LYS A 178 -13.93 1.51 -11.72
CA LYS A 178 -14.97 0.67 -12.38
C LYS A 178 -14.51 0.14 -13.73
N MET A 179 -13.87 0.97 -14.56
CA MET A 179 -13.29 0.53 -15.85
C MET A 179 -12.23 -0.56 -15.63
N LYS A 180 -11.34 -0.39 -14.67
CA LYS A 180 -10.30 -1.39 -14.34
C LYS A 180 -10.90 -2.72 -13.87
N LEU A 181 -12.05 -2.68 -13.22
CA LEU A 181 -12.77 -3.87 -12.72
C LEU A 181 -13.75 -4.45 -13.76
N GLY A 182 -13.91 -3.81 -14.90
CA GLY A 182 -14.85 -4.26 -15.94
C GLY A 182 -16.31 -4.09 -15.54
N LEU A 183 -16.63 -3.12 -14.69
CA LEU A 183 -17.98 -2.82 -14.24
C LEU A 183 -18.73 -1.83 -15.14
N ILE A 184 -18.04 -1.16 -16.03
CA ILE A 184 -18.54 -0.25 -17.09
C ILE A 184 -17.68 -0.38 -18.33
#